data_e9f81795e8ea49408fe57a2340e580d8
#
_entry.id   e9f81795e8ea49408fe57a2340e580d8
#
_cell.length_a   1.000
_cell.length_b   1.000
_cell.length_c   1.000
_cell.angle_alpha   90.00
_cell.angle_beta   90.00
_cell.angle_gamma   90.00
#
_symmetry.space_group_name_H-M   'P 1'
#
loop_
_entity.id
_entity.type
_entity.pdbx_description
1 polymer ?
#
loop_
_entity_poly.entity_id
_entity_poly.type
_entity_poly.pdbx_seq_one_letter_code
_entity_poly.pdbx_strand_id
1 'polypeptide(L)'
;LAGSELPCVIVNVQRGGPGLGDISPSQADYFQAVKGGGHGDYHTLVLAPSSVQELADLVYDAFDLADRYRNPVMVLGDAQLGQMVEPVEFSRPPRTYFPKKKWAITGAEGRPRNIIKSFYPVKGELEEFNRYLQRKYQKIEEKEVRYEEINTYYSEIALVAYGTCARICKEVIRKASPLGYRIGLLRPISLWPFPKEALRILSERVKAFLVIEMSAGQMVEDVRLSVLGRCPVHFYGRTGGGVPSSKAVLEKVLEIIPTVSAGPLEMAEMGLPPKVD
;
A
#
# COMPACT_ATOMS: atom_id res chain seq x y z
N LEU A 1 -8.33 -19.57 3.45
CA LEU A 1 -7.81 -19.17 4.76
C LEU A 1 -8.71 -18.11 5.40
N ALA A 2 -9.06 -17.02 4.70
CA ALA A 2 -9.92 -15.95 5.25
C ALA A 2 -11.28 -16.48 5.74
N GLY A 3 -11.97 -17.30 4.93
CA GLY A 3 -13.25 -17.89 5.29
C GLY A 3 -13.22 -18.87 6.45
N SER A 4 -12.05 -19.42 6.77
CA SER A 4 -11.84 -20.29 7.93
C SER A 4 -11.19 -19.56 9.12
N GLU A 5 -10.91 -18.27 8.96
CA GLU A 5 -10.19 -17.44 9.93
C GLU A 5 -8.87 -18.08 10.38
N LEU A 6 -8.08 -18.54 9.42
CA LEU A 6 -6.77 -19.14 9.68
C LEU A 6 -5.67 -18.10 9.44
N PRO A 7 -4.85 -17.80 10.47
CA PRO A 7 -3.72 -16.89 10.33
C PRO A 7 -2.67 -17.50 9.39
N CYS A 8 -2.11 -16.64 8.54
CA CYS A 8 -1.04 -17.00 7.63
C CYS A 8 -0.24 -15.75 7.28
N VAL A 9 1.06 -15.89 7.13
CA VAL A 9 1.93 -14.84 6.59
C VAL A 9 2.35 -15.26 5.18
N ILE A 10 2.13 -14.36 4.23
CA ILE A 10 2.47 -14.52 2.82
C ILE A 10 3.52 -13.47 2.49
N VAL A 11 4.62 -13.87 1.88
CA VAL A 11 5.60 -12.92 1.32
C VAL A 11 5.53 -13.04 -0.18
N ASN A 12 5.14 -11.95 -0.85
CA ASN A 12 5.13 -11.84 -2.30
C ASN A 12 6.20 -10.84 -2.76
N VAL A 13 7.15 -11.31 -3.55
CA VAL A 13 8.18 -10.48 -4.18
C VAL A 13 7.81 -10.35 -5.66
N GLN A 14 7.22 -9.20 -6.01
CA GLN A 14 6.62 -8.95 -7.31
C GLN A 14 7.68 -8.84 -8.42
N ARG A 15 7.40 -9.47 -9.54
CA ARG A 15 8.19 -9.41 -10.78
C ARG A 15 7.33 -9.01 -11.98
N GLY A 16 7.97 -8.71 -13.10
CA GLY A 16 7.28 -8.34 -14.33
C GLY A 16 6.37 -9.47 -14.85
N GLY A 17 5.10 -9.15 -15.02
CA GLY A 17 4.05 -9.95 -15.63
C GLY A 17 3.46 -9.24 -16.84
N PRO A 18 2.37 -9.76 -17.44
CA PRO A 18 1.61 -10.98 -17.11
C PRO A 18 2.27 -12.28 -17.57
N GLY A 19 1.75 -13.41 -17.09
CA GLY A 19 2.21 -14.76 -17.44
C GLY A 19 3.62 -15.04 -16.94
N LEU A 20 4.45 -15.68 -17.76
CA LEU A 20 5.85 -15.94 -17.43
C LEU A 20 6.64 -14.63 -17.26
N GLY A 21 6.29 -13.58 -18.04
CA GLY A 21 6.83 -12.25 -17.92
C GLY A 21 8.35 -12.19 -17.95
N ASP A 22 8.91 -11.49 -16.96
CA ASP A 22 10.36 -11.42 -16.79
C ASP A 22 10.73 -11.40 -15.29
N ILE A 23 12.03 -11.46 -14.96
CA ILE A 23 12.54 -11.50 -13.59
C ILE A 23 12.73 -10.10 -12.98
N SER A 24 12.53 -9.04 -13.76
CA SER A 24 12.74 -7.66 -13.34
C SER A 24 11.64 -7.20 -12.38
N PRO A 25 11.89 -6.15 -11.57
CA PRO A 25 10.95 -5.70 -10.55
C PRO A 25 9.64 -5.16 -11.15
N SER A 26 8.55 -5.34 -10.40
CA SER A 26 7.23 -4.83 -10.73
C SER A 26 6.43 -4.51 -9.46
N GLN A 27 5.36 -3.73 -9.61
CA GLN A 27 4.33 -3.50 -8.59
C GLN A 27 2.93 -3.80 -9.15
N ALA A 28 2.85 -4.69 -10.15
CA ALA A 28 1.61 -5.00 -10.86
C ALA A 28 0.72 -6.04 -10.15
N ASP A 29 1.14 -6.59 -9.02
CA ASP A 29 0.31 -7.47 -8.18
C ASP A 29 -0.48 -6.68 -7.11
N TYR A 30 -0.46 -5.35 -7.17
CA TYR A 30 -1.17 -4.53 -6.19
C TYR A 30 -2.67 -4.87 -6.12
N PHE A 31 -3.37 -4.90 -7.25
CA PHE A 31 -4.79 -5.26 -7.27
C PHE A 31 -5.03 -6.68 -6.75
N GLN A 32 -4.21 -7.65 -7.14
CA GLN A 32 -4.31 -9.00 -6.64
C GLN A 32 -4.21 -9.05 -5.11
N ALA A 33 -3.30 -8.26 -4.53
CA ALA A 33 -3.08 -8.20 -3.09
C ALA A 33 -4.21 -7.48 -2.34
N VAL A 34 -4.68 -6.31 -2.83
CA VAL A 34 -5.57 -5.41 -2.07
C VAL A 34 -7.03 -5.50 -2.47
N LYS A 35 -7.35 -5.94 -3.71
CA LYS A 35 -8.74 -6.08 -4.21
C LYS A 35 -9.25 -7.53 -4.12
N GLY A 36 -8.48 -8.44 -3.51
CA GLY A 36 -8.80 -9.84 -3.35
C GLY A 36 -8.35 -10.71 -4.54
N GLY A 37 -7.45 -11.66 -4.30
CA GLY A 37 -6.95 -12.60 -5.30
C GLY A 37 -7.82 -13.85 -5.49
N GLY A 38 -8.96 -13.96 -4.79
CA GLY A 38 -9.91 -15.05 -4.85
C GLY A 38 -11.35 -14.56 -4.96
N HIS A 39 -12.31 -15.36 -4.50
CA HIS A 39 -13.72 -15.01 -4.49
C HIS A 39 -14.23 -14.69 -3.08
N GLY A 40 -15.34 -13.96 -2.99
CA GLY A 40 -16.02 -13.59 -1.74
C GLY A 40 -15.54 -12.23 -1.19
N ASP A 41 -16.26 -11.78 -0.16
CA ASP A 41 -16.09 -10.44 0.42
C ASP A 41 -15.06 -10.45 1.54
N TYR A 42 -13.81 -10.78 1.20
CA TYR A 42 -12.70 -10.81 2.16
C TYR A 42 -11.62 -9.79 1.85
N HIS A 43 -10.81 -9.46 2.86
CA HIS A 43 -9.61 -8.66 2.73
C HIS A 43 -8.40 -9.37 3.34
N THR A 44 -7.26 -9.20 2.71
CA THR A 44 -5.94 -9.56 3.26
C THR A 44 -5.29 -8.28 3.75
N LEU A 45 -4.70 -8.30 4.95
CA LEU A 45 -3.89 -7.19 5.42
C LEU A 45 -2.59 -7.19 4.60
N VAL A 46 -2.26 -6.07 3.96
CA VAL A 46 -1.12 -5.97 3.04
C VAL A 46 -0.16 -4.88 3.49
N LEU A 47 1.10 -5.24 3.70
CA LEU A 47 2.17 -4.35 4.14
C LEU A 47 3.25 -4.27 3.06
N ALA A 48 3.76 -3.07 2.78
CA ALA A 48 4.76 -2.81 1.75
C ALA A 48 6.05 -2.20 2.33
N PRO A 49 7.13 -2.96 2.41
CA PRO A 49 8.43 -2.47 2.85
C PRO A 49 9.10 -1.58 1.79
N SER A 50 9.96 -0.66 2.22
CA SER A 50 10.81 0.16 1.35
C SER A 50 12.32 -0.02 1.61
N SER A 51 12.70 -0.91 2.54
CA SER A 51 14.10 -1.29 2.81
C SER A 51 14.18 -2.76 3.22
N VAL A 52 15.37 -3.34 3.18
CA VAL A 52 15.60 -4.73 3.62
C VAL A 52 15.32 -4.87 5.12
N GLN A 53 15.72 -3.86 5.92
CA GLN A 53 15.39 -3.82 7.35
C GLN A 53 13.87 -3.84 7.56
N GLU A 54 13.14 -2.97 6.84
CA GLU A 54 11.69 -2.89 6.99
C GLU A 54 10.99 -4.18 6.51
N LEU A 55 11.55 -4.86 5.48
CA LEU A 55 11.05 -6.17 5.05
C LEU A 55 11.13 -7.20 6.20
N ALA A 56 12.26 -7.28 6.89
CA ALA A 56 12.44 -8.16 8.03
C ALA A 56 11.49 -7.80 9.18
N ASP A 57 11.37 -6.51 9.51
CA ASP A 57 10.52 -6.02 10.58
C ASP A 57 9.04 -6.25 10.31
N LEU A 58 8.58 -6.00 9.08
CA LEU A 58 7.18 -6.20 8.70
C LEU A 58 6.82 -7.68 8.63
N VAL A 59 7.73 -8.58 8.23
CA VAL A 59 7.51 -10.03 8.32
C VAL A 59 7.35 -10.44 9.78
N TYR A 60 8.17 -9.92 10.69
CA TYR A 60 8.02 -10.17 12.12
C TYR A 60 6.66 -9.70 12.65
N ASP A 61 6.23 -8.47 12.30
CA ASP A 61 4.94 -7.92 12.71
C ASP A 61 3.75 -8.68 12.10
N ALA A 62 3.91 -9.19 10.87
CA ALA A 62 2.86 -9.89 10.15
C ALA A 62 2.34 -11.12 10.89
N PHE A 63 3.20 -11.85 11.62
CA PHE A 63 2.77 -12.98 12.44
C PHE A 63 1.85 -12.55 13.59
N ASP A 64 2.15 -11.40 14.24
CA ASP A 64 1.30 -10.88 15.31
C ASP A 64 -0.05 -10.39 14.77
N LEU A 65 -0.04 -9.72 13.63
CA LEU A 65 -1.25 -9.25 12.97
C LEU A 65 -2.11 -10.42 12.52
N ALA A 66 -1.50 -11.44 11.90
CA ALA A 66 -2.20 -12.64 11.46
C ALA A 66 -2.89 -13.35 12.61
N ASP A 67 -2.18 -13.56 13.72
CA ASP A 67 -2.73 -14.22 14.91
C ASP A 67 -3.80 -13.36 15.61
N ARG A 68 -3.57 -12.03 15.72
CA ARG A 68 -4.50 -11.11 16.37
C ARG A 68 -5.85 -11.05 15.67
N TYR A 69 -5.84 -10.99 14.36
CA TYR A 69 -7.06 -10.85 13.57
C TYR A 69 -7.55 -12.16 12.98
N ARG A 70 -6.83 -13.26 13.19
CA ARG A 70 -7.13 -14.57 12.56
C ARG A 70 -7.38 -14.37 11.05
N ASN A 71 -6.41 -13.77 10.38
CA ASN A 71 -6.51 -13.33 8.99
C ASN A 71 -5.19 -13.52 8.28
N PRO A 72 -5.19 -13.84 6.97
CA PRO A 72 -3.96 -13.77 6.19
C PRO A 72 -3.39 -12.33 6.19
N VAL A 73 -2.07 -12.24 6.31
CA VAL A 73 -1.30 -10.99 6.17
C VAL A 73 -0.27 -11.19 5.09
N MET A 74 -0.20 -10.26 4.16
CA MET A 74 0.77 -10.28 3.07
C MET A 74 1.82 -9.18 3.26
N VAL A 75 3.09 -9.52 3.12
CA VAL A 75 4.17 -8.56 2.92
C VAL A 75 4.49 -8.53 1.44
N LEU A 76 4.20 -7.39 0.81
CA LEU A 76 4.27 -7.18 -0.63
C LEU A 76 5.52 -6.37 -0.98
N GLY A 77 6.61 -7.05 -1.31
CA GLY A 77 7.84 -6.46 -1.81
C GLY A 77 7.90 -6.45 -3.33
N ASP A 78 8.93 -5.82 -3.88
CA ASP A 78 9.25 -5.90 -5.30
C ASP A 78 10.63 -6.56 -5.50
N ALA A 79 10.92 -7.08 -6.71
CA ALA A 79 12.16 -7.80 -6.98
C ALA A 79 13.41 -6.93 -6.87
N GLN A 80 13.30 -5.60 -7.00
CA GLN A 80 14.43 -4.69 -6.75
C GLN A 80 14.83 -4.75 -5.27
N LEU A 81 13.85 -4.66 -4.37
CA LEU A 81 14.09 -4.78 -2.94
C LEU A 81 14.54 -6.20 -2.56
N GLY A 82 13.94 -7.23 -3.19
CA GLY A 82 14.27 -8.63 -2.95
C GLY A 82 15.71 -9.01 -3.33
N GLN A 83 16.36 -8.25 -4.21
CA GLN A 83 17.74 -8.46 -4.66
C GLN A 83 18.74 -7.53 -3.95
N MET A 84 18.28 -6.57 -3.15
CA MET A 84 19.16 -5.66 -2.43
C MET A 84 19.90 -6.37 -1.30
N VAL A 85 21.16 -5.96 -1.10
CA VAL A 85 21.96 -6.35 0.04
C VAL A 85 22.16 -5.11 0.91
N GLU A 86 21.51 -5.11 2.06
CA GLU A 86 21.61 -4.04 3.07
C GLU A 86 21.86 -4.68 4.44
N PRO A 87 22.54 -4.00 5.37
CA PRO A 87 22.67 -4.49 6.74
C PRO A 87 21.29 -4.55 7.41
N VAL A 88 21.06 -5.64 8.17
CA VAL A 88 19.83 -5.84 8.94
C VAL A 88 20.19 -6.09 10.39
N GLU A 89 19.56 -5.33 11.29
CA GLU A 89 19.66 -5.52 12.73
C GLU A 89 18.41 -6.21 13.28
N PHE A 90 18.58 -7.40 13.84
CA PHE A 90 17.50 -8.10 14.55
C PHE A 90 17.45 -7.61 16.01
N SER A 91 17.14 -6.33 16.21
CA SER A 91 17.11 -5.66 17.52
C SER A 91 15.87 -6.02 18.35
N ARG A 92 14.83 -6.61 17.74
CA ARG A 92 13.63 -7.02 18.47
C ARG A 92 13.92 -8.26 19.32
N PRO A 93 13.59 -8.23 20.62
CA PRO A 93 13.81 -9.40 21.46
C PRO A 93 12.98 -10.59 20.98
N PRO A 94 13.46 -11.83 21.13
CA PRO A 94 12.66 -13.01 20.88
C PRO A 94 11.36 -12.95 21.67
N ARG A 95 10.25 -13.36 21.07
CA ARG A 95 8.98 -13.45 21.79
C ARG A 95 9.09 -14.47 22.89
N THR A 96 8.90 -14.03 24.12
CA THR A 96 8.88 -14.89 25.31
C THR A 96 7.46 -15.31 25.69
N TYR A 97 6.45 -14.64 25.14
CA TYR A 97 5.04 -14.92 25.43
C TYR A 97 4.24 -15.12 24.14
N PHE A 98 3.57 -16.25 24.04
CA PHE A 98 2.64 -16.55 22.95
C PHE A 98 1.23 -16.63 23.52
N PRO A 99 0.30 -15.73 23.11
CA PRO A 99 -1.08 -15.78 23.56
C PRO A 99 -1.72 -17.14 23.25
N LYS A 100 -2.45 -17.70 24.24
CA LYS A 100 -3.13 -18.98 24.07
C LYS A 100 -4.21 -18.87 22.99
N LYS A 101 -4.05 -19.65 21.92
CA LYS A 101 -5.00 -19.67 20.79
C LYS A 101 -6.22 -20.51 21.15
N LYS A 102 -7.24 -19.89 21.78
CA LYS A 102 -8.46 -20.58 22.24
C LYS A 102 -9.25 -21.28 21.13
N TRP A 103 -9.05 -20.83 19.87
CA TRP A 103 -9.68 -21.42 18.69
C TRP A 103 -8.92 -22.62 18.11
N ALA A 104 -7.71 -22.89 18.56
CA ALA A 104 -6.86 -23.95 18.01
C ALA A 104 -7.45 -25.34 18.28
N ILE A 105 -7.22 -26.26 17.35
CA ILE A 105 -7.68 -27.67 17.43
C ILE A 105 -6.63 -28.48 18.18
N THR A 106 -6.66 -28.41 19.50
CA THR A 106 -5.68 -29.05 20.41
C THR A 106 -6.29 -30.18 21.26
N GLY A 107 -7.39 -30.80 20.79
CA GLY A 107 -8.21 -31.68 21.58
C GLY A 107 -9.39 -30.94 22.22
N ALA A 108 -10.32 -31.69 22.84
CA ALA A 108 -11.53 -31.12 23.42
C ALA A 108 -11.81 -31.67 24.85
N GLU A 109 -10.81 -32.23 25.51
CA GLU A 109 -10.96 -32.70 26.88
C GLU A 109 -11.30 -31.53 27.82
N GLY A 110 -12.39 -31.63 28.55
CA GLY A 110 -12.85 -30.62 29.50
C GLY A 110 -13.41 -29.32 28.86
N ARG A 111 -13.65 -29.26 27.55
CA ARG A 111 -14.22 -28.10 26.88
C ARG A 111 -15.02 -28.45 25.62
N PRO A 112 -15.90 -27.54 25.12
CA PRO A 112 -16.53 -27.71 23.83
C PRO A 112 -15.51 -27.82 22.68
N ARG A 113 -15.89 -28.51 21.62
CA ARG A 113 -15.09 -28.61 20.39
C ARG A 113 -14.87 -27.24 19.72
N ASN A 114 -13.66 -26.97 19.29
CA ASN A 114 -13.40 -25.91 18.32
C ASN A 114 -13.67 -26.45 16.92
N ILE A 115 -14.41 -25.68 16.12
CA ILE A 115 -14.76 -26.03 14.75
C ILE A 115 -14.14 -24.99 13.82
N ILE A 116 -13.27 -25.44 12.92
CA ILE A 116 -12.74 -24.63 11.83
C ILE A 116 -13.47 -25.07 10.56
N LYS A 117 -14.23 -24.16 9.96
CA LYS A 117 -15.01 -24.44 8.75
C LYS A 117 -15.03 -23.21 7.83
N SER A 118 -15.26 -23.45 6.53
CA SER A 118 -15.55 -22.42 5.52
C SER A 118 -16.79 -22.72 4.72
N PHE A 119 -17.51 -23.79 5.11
CA PHE A 119 -18.74 -24.24 4.48
C PHE A 119 -19.92 -24.01 5.41
N TYR A 120 -20.96 -23.32 4.90
CA TYR A 120 -22.15 -22.90 5.64
C TYR A 120 -23.40 -23.31 4.84
N PRO A 121 -23.90 -24.56 4.98
CA PRO A 121 -25.00 -25.08 4.15
C PRO A 121 -26.38 -24.53 4.53
N VAL A 122 -26.53 -24.01 5.74
CA VAL A 122 -27.82 -23.47 6.20
C VAL A 122 -28.02 -22.06 5.67
N LYS A 123 -29.24 -21.81 5.13
CA LYS A 123 -29.57 -20.49 4.58
C LYS A 123 -29.43 -19.39 5.64
N GLY A 124 -28.68 -18.35 5.32
CA GLY A 124 -28.42 -17.19 6.19
C GLY A 124 -27.17 -17.29 7.03
N GLU A 125 -26.66 -18.48 7.38
CA GLU A 125 -25.43 -18.61 8.20
C GLU A 125 -24.22 -17.95 7.56
N LEU A 126 -24.02 -18.10 6.24
CA LEU A 126 -22.90 -17.49 5.54
C LEU A 126 -23.01 -15.96 5.52
N GLU A 127 -24.22 -15.42 5.40
CA GLU A 127 -24.45 -13.97 5.45
C GLU A 127 -24.09 -13.41 6.83
N GLU A 128 -24.49 -14.06 7.90
CA GLU A 128 -24.15 -13.66 9.27
C GLU A 128 -22.63 -13.72 9.52
N PHE A 129 -21.98 -14.77 9.01
CA PHE A 129 -20.54 -14.91 9.09
C PHE A 129 -19.82 -13.80 8.28
N ASN A 130 -20.29 -13.47 7.09
CA ASN A 130 -19.74 -12.35 6.32
C ASN A 130 -19.92 -11.01 7.05
N ARG A 131 -21.07 -10.75 7.67
CA ARG A 131 -21.26 -9.55 8.51
C ARG A 131 -20.28 -9.50 9.70
N TYR A 132 -19.98 -10.65 10.30
CA TYR A 132 -18.94 -10.75 11.32
C TYR A 132 -17.56 -10.41 10.75
N LEU A 133 -17.19 -10.96 9.57
CA LEU A 133 -15.92 -10.64 8.90
C LEU A 133 -15.84 -9.14 8.56
N GLN A 134 -16.91 -8.51 8.07
CA GLN A 134 -16.89 -7.07 7.77
C GLN A 134 -16.64 -6.24 9.03
N ARG A 135 -17.22 -6.58 10.17
CA ARG A 135 -16.91 -5.92 11.46
C ARG A 135 -15.45 -6.10 11.89
N LYS A 136 -14.84 -7.26 11.58
CA LYS A 136 -13.42 -7.50 11.79
C LYS A 136 -12.57 -6.61 10.88
N TYR A 137 -12.91 -6.51 9.61
CA TYR A 137 -12.19 -5.67 8.64
C TYR A 137 -12.28 -4.19 9.01
N GLN A 138 -13.43 -3.71 9.42
CA GLN A 138 -13.58 -2.34 9.91
C GLN A 138 -12.62 -2.05 11.07
N LYS A 139 -12.49 -2.96 12.05
CA LYS A 139 -11.52 -2.80 13.13
C LYS A 139 -10.07 -2.77 12.65
N ILE A 140 -9.75 -3.51 11.60
CA ILE A 140 -8.41 -3.47 10.97
C ILE A 140 -8.21 -2.11 10.29
N GLU A 141 -9.19 -1.61 9.54
CA GLU A 141 -9.15 -0.29 8.92
C GLU A 141 -8.98 0.84 9.93
N GLU A 142 -9.58 0.73 11.12
CA GLU A 142 -9.44 1.72 12.19
C GLU A 142 -8.06 1.71 12.89
N LYS A 143 -7.38 0.56 12.93
CA LYS A 143 -6.22 0.36 13.82
C LYS A 143 -4.89 0.12 13.12
N GLU A 144 -4.90 -0.38 11.90
CA GLU A 144 -3.69 -0.90 11.25
C GLU A 144 -3.28 -0.10 10.01
N VAL A 145 -3.88 1.07 9.81
CA VAL A 145 -3.40 2.01 8.79
C VAL A 145 -2.00 2.49 9.19
N ARG A 146 -1.03 2.30 8.29
CA ARG A 146 0.37 2.70 8.47
C ARG A 146 0.85 3.47 7.24
N TYR A 147 1.46 4.60 7.45
CA TYR A 147 2.07 5.41 6.39
C TYR A 147 3.20 6.27 6.95
N GLU A 148 4.01 6.82 6.06
CA GLU A 148 5.08 7.77 6.36
C GLU A 148 4.83 9.04 5.56
N GLU A 149 4.97 10.19 6.20
CA GLU A 149 4.95 11.50 5.55
C GLU A 149 6.34 12.14 5.60
N ILE A 150 6.80 12.65 4.46
CA ILE A 150 8.08 13.36 4.35
C ILE A 150 7.82 14.69 3.67
N ASN A 151 8.14 15.79 4.34
CA ASN A 151 8.02 17.16 3.86
C ASN A 151 6.61 17.55 3.36
N THR A 152 5.56 16.85 3.78
CA THR A 152 4.19 17.07 3.29
C THR A 152 3.58 18.38 3.78
N TYR A 153 4.02 18.91 4.93
CA TYR A 153 3.43 20.09 5.55
C TYR A 153 3.52 21.35 4.68
N TYR A 154 4.66 21.57 4.02
CA TYR A 154 4.92 22.73 3.17
C TYR A 154 4.93 22.42 1.68
N SER A 155 4.56 21.20 1.28
CA SER A 155 4.63 20.78 -0.12
C SER A 155 3.52 21.39 -0.97
N GLU A 156 3.86 21.73 -2.20
CA GLU A 156 2.89 22.09 -3.25
C GLU A 156 2.47 20.86 -4.05
N ILE A 157 3.39 19.94 -4.25
CA ILE A 157 3.17 18.66 -4.91
C ILE A 157 3.47 17.55 -3.91
N ALA A 158 2.54 16.62 -3.73
CA ALA A 158 2.77 15.41 -2.96
C ALA A 158 2.97 14.21 -3.89
N LEU A 159 4.12 13.54 -3.75
CA LEU A 159 4.35 12.24 -4.35
C LEU A 159 3.62 11.17 -3.54
N VAL A 160 3.08 10.15 -4.21
CA VAL A 160 2.54 8.96 -3.54
C VAL A 160 3.20 7.73 -4.15
N ALA A 161 3.86 6.94 -3.32
CA ALA A 161 4.60 5.76 -3.79
C ALA A 161 4.85 4.79 -2.63
N TYR A 162 4.99 3.49 -2.94
CA TYR A 162 5.42 2.47 -1.98
C TYR A 162 6.64 1.70 -2.49
N GLY A 163 7.23 0.86 -1.65
CA GLY A 163 8.35 -0.01 -2.04
C GLY A 163 9.54 0.75 -2.60
N THR A 164 10.13 0.22 -3.65
CA THR A 164 11.26 0.84 -4.36
C THR A 164 10.91 2.22 -4.93
N CYS A 165 9.68 2.43 -5.41
CA CYS A 165 9.25 3.74 -5.90
C CYS A 165 9.29 4.82 -4.80
N ALA A 166 8.98 4.48 -3.55
CA ALA A 166 9.09 5.42 -2.43
C ALA A 166 10.55 5.81 -2.16
N ARG A 167 11.50 4.88 -2.29
CA ARG A 167 12.94 5.21 -2.19
C ARG A 167 13.37 6.20 -3.26
N ILE A 168 12.90 6.00 -4.49
CA ILE A 168 13.17 6.91 -5.61
C ILE A 168 12.58 8.30 -5.32
N CYS A 169 11.37 8.37 -4.79
CA CYS A 169 10.72 9.63 -4.40
C CYS A 169 11.49 10.37 -3.30
N LYS A 170 12.04 9.67 -2.30
CA LYS A 170 12.91 10.26 -1.28
C LYS A 170 14.15 10.93 -1.92
N GLU A 171 14.74 10.28 -2.92
CA GLU A 171 15.87 10.85 -3.68
C GLU A 171 15.45 12.07 -4.52
N VAL A 172 14.24 12.05 -5.10
CA VAL A 172 13.68 13.22 -5.81
C VAL A 172 13.55 14.42 -4.87
N ILE A 173 12.98 14.23 -3.70
CA ILE A 173 12.85 15.28 -2.69
C ILE A 173 14.21 15.85 -2.30
N ARG A 174 15.19 14.98 -2.05
CA ARG A 174 16.56 15.38 -1.70
C ARG A 174 17.21 16.24 -2.80
N LYS A 175 17.00 15.91 -4.07
CA LYS A 175 17.53 16.66 -5.22
C LYS A 175 16.79 17.96 -5.49
N ALA A 176 15.49 17.99 -5.27
CA ALA A 176 14.62 19.13 -5.58
C ALA A 176 14.66 20.23 -4.49
N SER A 177 14.85 19.85 -3.23
CA SER A 177 14.84 20.77 -2.10
C SER A 177 15.89 21.90 -2.20
N PRO A 178 17.17 21.65 -2.58
CA PRO A 178 18.15 22.74 -2.78
C PRO A 178 17.79 23.69 -3.93
N LEU A 179 16.93 23.26 -4.85
CA LEU A 179 16.46 24.07 -5.99
C LEU A 179 15.19 24.88 -5.63
N GLY A 180 14.75 24.82 -4.38
CA GLY A 180 13.59 25.57 -3.89
C GLY A 180 12.23 24.92 -4.17
N TYR A 181 12.19 23.70 -4.75
CA TYR A 181 10.92 23.01 -5.00
C TYR A 181 10.35 22.38 -3.74
N ARG A 182 9.08 22.67 -3.46
CA ARG A 182 8.35 22.19 -2.30
C ARG A 182 7.60 20.89 -2.63
N ILE A 183 8.30 19.77 -2.52
CA ILE A 183 7.80 18.43 -2.84
C ILE A 183 7.75 17.61 -1.56
N GLY A 184 6.61 16.97 -1.30
CA GLY A 184 6.45 16.01 -0.22
C GLY A 184 6.24 14.59 -0.73
N LEU A 185 6.26 13.62 0.17
CA LEU A 185 5.92 12.22 -0.09
C LEU A 185 4.97 11.71 0.99
N LEU A 186 3.85 11.14 0.60
CA LEU A 186 3.07 10.23 1.42
C LEU A 186 3.35 8.81 0.93
N ARG A 187 3.94 7.99 1.79
CA ARG A 187 4.27 6.59 1.52
C ARG A 187 3.33 5.67 2.29
N PRO A 188 2.39 4.99 1.64
CA PRO A 188 1.67 3.90 2.28
C PRO A 188 2.65 2.79 2.72
N ILE A 189 2.53 2.37 3.98
CA ILE A 189 3.19 1.17 4.53
C ILE A 189 2.16 0.03 4.54
N SER A 190 0.91 0.31 4.95
CA SER A 190 -0.20 -0.59 4.69
C SER A 190 -0.85 -0.22 3.35
N LEU A 191 -0.96 -1.19 2.45
CA LEU A 191 -1.69 -1.05 1.18
C LEU A 191 -3.15 -1.47 1.34
N TRP A 192 -3.41 -2.38 2.25
CA TRP A 192 -4.71 -2.59 2.85
C TRP A 192 -4.53 -2.86 4.35
N PRO A 193 -5.16 -2.05 5.21
CA PRO A 193 -6.00 -0.89 4.91
C PRO A 193 -5.18 0.29 4.34
N PHE A 194 -5.76 0.98 3.36
CA PHE A 194 -5.12 2.10 2.68
C PHE A 194 -5.26 3.41 3.48
N PRO A 195 -4.27 4.32 3.50
CA PRO A 195 -4.31 5.58 4.26
C PRO A 195 -5.19 6.65 3.61
N LYS A 196 -6.47 6.33 3.39
CA LYS A 196 -7.45 7.20 2.70
C LYS A 196 -7.59 8.57 3.37
N GLU A 197 -7.70 8.58 4.69
CA GLU A 197 -7.91 9.82 5.45
C GLU A 197 -6.67 10.75 5.41
N ALA A 198 -5.47 10.18 5.48
CA ALA A 198 -4.23 10.96 5.35
C ALA A 198 -4.15 11.64 3.98
N LEU A 199 -4.49 10.93 2.90
CA LEU A 199 -4.55 11.48 1.55
C LEU A 199 -5.64 12.54 1.42
N ARG A 200 -6.82 12.33 2.00
CA ARG A 200 -7.91 13.31 2.02
C ARG A 200 -7.48 14.60 2.69
N ILE A 201 -6.88 14.53 3.88
CA ILE A 201 -6.38 15.69 4.61
C ILE A 201 -5.26 16.39 3.82
N LEU A 202 -4.34 15.63 3.25
CA LEU A 202 -3.24 16.19 2.47
C LEU A 202 -3.75 16.88 1.19
N SER A 203 -4.84 16.38 0.57
CA SER A 203 -5.45 16.98 -0.62
C SER A 203 -6.02 18.39 -0.41
N GLU A 204 -6.25 18.80 0.84
CA GLU A 204 -6.70 20.15 1.19
C GLU A 204 -5.55 21.17 1.20
N ARG A 205 -4.30 20.69 1.19
CA ARG A 205 -3.09 21.54 1.33
C ARG A 205 -2.21 21.56 0.10
N VAL A 206 -2.15 20.44 -0.65
CA VAL A 206 -1.33 20.35 -1.85
C VAL A 206 -2.11 20.79 -3.09
N LYS A 207 -1.39 21.26 -4.11
CA LYS A 207 -1.97 21.65 -5.39
C LYS A 207 -2.22 20.45 -6.30
N ALA A 208 -1.40 19.39 -6.18
CA ALA A 208 -1.58 18.15 -6.94
C ALA A 208 -0.86 16.98 -6.29
N PHE A 209 -1.29 15.77 -6.63
CA PHE A 209 -0.55 14.53 -6.38
C PHE A 209 0.12 14.03 -7.67
N LEU A 210 1.28 13.38 -7.51
CA LEU A 210 1.87 12.53 -8.53
C LEU A 210 2.10 11.15 -7.94
N VAL A 211 1.42 10.13 -8.50
CA VAL A 211 1.55 8.73 -8.09
C VAL A 211 2.60 8.05 -8.95
N ILE A 212 3.56 7.37 -8.32
CA ILE A 212 4.67 6.69 -8.99
C ILE A 212 4.59 5.19 -8.71
N GLU A 213 4.55 4.37 -9.76
CA GLU A 213 4.44 2.93 -9.67
C GLU A 213 5.28 2.19 -10.71
N MET A 214 5.70 0.97 -10.39
CA MET A 214 6.19 0.00 -11.38
C MET A 214 5.03 -0.86 -11.91
N SER A 215 4.01 -0.18 -12.44
CA SER A 215 2.78 -0.79 -12.99
C SER A 215 2.16 0.14 -14.05
N ALA A 216 1.07 -0.30 -14.68
CA ALA A 216 0.27 0.51 -15.60
C ALA A 216 -0.75 1.43 -14.88
N GLY A 217 -0.67 1.52 -13.55
CA GLY A 217 -1.57 2.31 -12.70
C GLY A 217 -2.58 1.43 -11.96
N GLN A 218 -2.26 1.09 -10.72
CA GLN A 218 -3.14 0.32 -9.83
C GLN A 218 -3.38 1.07 -8.52
N MET A 219 -2.34 1.43 -7.77
CA MET A 219 -2.49 2.21 -6.55
C MET A 219 -3.08 3.60 -6.81
N VAL A 220 -2.81 4.18 -7.98
CA VAL A 220 -3.37 5.48 -8.39
C VAL A 220 -4.89 5.53 -8.31
N GLU A 221 -5.59 4.41 -8.50
CA GLU A 221 -7.05 4.34 -8.36
C GLU A 221 -7.47 4.55 -6.90
N ASP A 222 -6.78 3.92 -5.94
CA ASP A 222 -7.05 4.12 -4.51
C ASP A 222 -6.69 5.54 -4.05
N VAL A 223 -5.66 6.15 -4.63
CA VAL A 223 -5.33 7.57 -4.39
C VAL A 223 -6.46 8.46 -4.90
N ARG A 224 -6.93 8.27 -6.15
CA ARG A 224 -8.04 9.04 -6.72
C ARG A 224 -9.33 8.89 -5.90
N LEU A 225 -9.66 7.67 -5.48
CA LEU A 225 -10.79 7.42 -4.60
C LEU A 225 -10.65 8.10 -3.23
N SER A 226 -9.44 8.26 -2.71
CA SER A 226 -9.19 8.92 -1.44
C SER A 226 -9.26 10.45 -1.56
N VAL A 227 -8.77 11.01 -2.66
CA VAL A 227 -8.74 12.45 -2.94
C VAL A 227 -10.12 12.98 -3.35
N LEU A 228 -10.96 12.17 -4.00
CA LEU A 228 -12.32 12.52 -4.43
C LEU A 228 -12.39 13.82 -5.26
N GLY A 229 -11.44 14.03 -6.16
CA GLY A 229 -11.41 15.19 -7.06
C GLY A 229 -11.04 16.54 -6.42
N ARG A 230 -10.63 16.58 -5.13
CA ARG A 230 -10.26 17.84 -4.44
C ARG A 230 -9.07 18.55 -5.07
N CYS A 231 -8.15 17.77 -5.64
CA CYS A 231 -7.04 18.30 -6.44
C CYS A 231 -6.64 17.27 -7.51
N PRO A 232 -5.90 17.67 -8.56
CA PRO A 232 -5.43 16.77 -9.61
C PRO A 232 -4.58 15.63 -9.08
N VAL A 233 -4.78 14.42 -9.63
CA VAL A 233 -3.97 13.22 -9.35
C VAL A 233 -3.33 12.76 -10.64
N HIS A 234 -2.06 13.09 -10.82
CA HIS A 234 -1.22 12.66 -11.94
C HIS A 234 -0.64 11.29 -11.70
N PHE A 235 -0.22 10.63 -12.75
CA PHE A 235 0.35 9.30 -12.70
C PHE A 235 1.62 9.20 -13.54
N TYR A 236 2.63 8.51 -13.01
CA TYR A 236 3.81 8.10 -13.74
C TYR A 236 4.14 6.64 -13.43
N GLY A 237 4.07 5.77 -14.43
CA GLY A 237 4.30 4.34 -14.28
C GLY A 237 5.30 3.79 -15.29
N ARG A 238 5.94 2.68 -14.90
CA ARG A 238 6.77 1.85 -15.77
C ARG A 238 6.29 0.41 -15.65
N THR A 239 6.24 -0.30 -16.77
CA THR A 239 5.82 -1.71 -16.84
C THR A 239 6.95 -2.57 -17.38
N GLY A 240 6.75 -3.91 -17.41
CA GLY A 240 7.70 -4.84 -18.03
C GLY A 240 9.11 -4.77 -17.44
N GLY A 241 9.22 -4.68 -16.11
CA GLY A 241 10.51 -4.59 -15.43
C GLY A 241 11.17 -3.21 -15.42
N GLY A 242 10.52 -2.21 -16.02
CA GLY A 242 11.02 -0.83 -16.01
C GLY A 242 10.97 -0.21 -14.61
N VAL A 243 12.11 0.30 -14.14
CA VAL A 243 12.20 1.06 -12.87
C VAL A 243 12.23 2.55 -13.17
N PRO A 244 11.38 3.40 -12.52
CA PRO A 244 11.45 4.83 -12.63
C PRO A 244 12.83 5.35 -12.17
N SER A 245 13.42 6.31 -12.90
CA SER A 245 14.60 7.01 -12.41
C SER A 245 14.21 8.26 -11.63
N SER A 246 15.00 8.68 -10.64
CA SER A 246 14.76 9.92 -9.91
C SER A 246 14.77 11.15 -10.85
N LYS A 247 15.56 11.12 -11.94
CA LYS A 247 15.57 12.16 -12.97
C LYS A 247 14.22 12.23 -13.68
N ALA A 248 13.71 11.11 -14.19
CA ALA A 248 12.44 11.08 -14.90
C ALA A 248 11.25 11.47 -14.01
N VAL A 249 11.25 11.05 -12.73
CA VAL A 249 10.22 11.48 -11.77
C VAL A 249 10.30 12.99 -11.51
N LEU A 250 11.51 13.55 -11.36
CA LEU A 250 11.68 15.00 -11.19
C LEU A 250 11.20 15.77 -12.43
N GLU A 251 11.52 15.30 -13.64
CA GLU A 251 11.01 15.88 -14.88
C GLU A 251 9.48 15.92 -14.90
N LYS A 252 8.82 14.83 -14.48
CA LYS A 252 7.34 14.81 -14.36
C LYS A 252 6.81 15.79 -13.32
N VAL A 253 7.48 15.98 -12.20
CA VAL A 253 7.10 17.02 -11.23
C VAL A 253 7.21 18.41 -11.85
N LEU A 254 8.29 18.69 -12.59
CA LEU A 254 8.51 20.00 -13.25
C LEU A 254 7.48 20.28 -14.36
N GLU A 255 6.96 19.25 -15.03
CA GLU A 255 5.84 19.38 -15.98
C GLU A 255 4.51 19.76 -15.29
N ILE A 256 4.31 19.31 -14.03
CA ILE A 256 3.07 19.55 -13.26
C ILE A 256 3.08 20.96 -12.61
N ILE A 257 4.21 21.43 -12.09
CA ILE A 257 4.31 22.69 -11.35
C ILE A 257 3.72 23.89 -12.13
N PRO A 258 4.02 24.12 -13.41
CA PRO A 258 3.42 25.23 -14.18
C PRO A 258 1.90 25.11 -14.24
N THR A 259 1.35 23.90 -14.43
CA THR A 259 -0.09 23.68 -14.59
C THR A 259 -0.90 23.95 -13.32
N VAL A 260 -0.27 23.82 -12.15
CA VAL A 260 -0.94 24.04 -10.85
C VAL A 260 -0.62 25.41 -10.24
N SER A 261 0.42 26.09 -10.74
CA SER A 261 0.84 27.41 -10.26
C SER A 261 0.31 28.55 -11.13
N ALA A 262 0.06 28.29 -12.43
CA ALA A 262 -0.48 29.26 -13.37
C ALA A 262 -1.98 29.52 -13.12
N GLY A 263 -2.37 30.78 -13.14
CA GLY A 263 -3.79 31.17 -13.20
C GLY A 263 -4.43 30.81 -14.56
N PRO A 264 -5.79 30.87 -14.68
CA PRO A 264 -6.47 30.51 -15.94
C PRO A 264 -5.99 31.28 -17.17
N LEU A 265 -5.60 32.54 -17.04
CA LEU A 265 -5.07 33.37 -18.10
C LEU A 265 -3.66 32.94 -18.53
N GLU A 266 -2.77 32.63 -17.59
CA GLU A 266 -1.41 32.18 -17.89
C GLU A 266 -1.40 30.78 -18.49
N MET A 267 -2.35 29.91 -18.15
CA MET A 267 -2.49 28.58 -18.77
C MET A 267 -2.84 28.67 -20.25
N ALA A 268 -3.70 29.62 -20.63
CA ALA A 268 -4.07 29.85 -22.02
C ALA A 268 -2.87 30.33 -22.88
N GLU A 269 -2.02 31.20 -22.33
CA GLU A 269 -0.79 31.65 -22.98
C GLU A 269 0.25 30.53 -23.13
N MET A 270 0.26 29.56 -22.24
CA MET A 270 1.12 28.37 -22.33
C MET A 270 0.55 27.27 -23.23
N GLY A 271 -0.62 27.46 -23.86
CA GLY A 271 -1.27 26.45 -24.71
C GLY A 271 -1.83 25.25 -23.97
N LEU A 272 -2.05 25.38 -22.68
CA LEU A 272 -2.59 24.30 -21.82
C LEU A 272 -4.12 24.39 -21.76
N PRO A 273 -4.86 23.25 -21.71
CA PRO A 273 -6.31 23.27 -21.57
C PRO A 273 -6.73 23.88 -20.24
N PRO A 274 -7.88 24.61 -20.18
CA PRO A 274 -8.40 25.17 -18.94
C PRO A 274 -8.70 24.06 -17.92
N LYS A 275 -8.57 24.38 -16.64
CA LYS A 275 -9.02 23.48 -15.57
C LYS A 275 -10.50 23.18 -15.78
N VAL A 276 -10.83 21.90 -15.91
CA VAL A 276 -12.22 21.44 -15.87
C VAL A 276 -12.60 21.34 -14.38
N ASP A 277 -13.57 22.17 -13.98
CA ASP A 277 -14.14 22.17 -12.63
C ASP A 277 -14.85 20.86 -12.29
#